data_7978fed1458befa37b537df221bed68e
#
_entry.id   7978fed1458befa37b537df221bed68e
#
_cell.length_a   1.000
_cell.length_b   1.000
_cell.length_c   1.000
_cell.angle_alpha   90.00
_cell.angle_beta   90.00
_cell.angle_gamma   90.00
#
_symmetry.space_group_name_H-M   'P 1'
#
loop_
_entity.id
_entity.type
_entity.pdbx_description
1 polymer ?
#
loop_
_entity_poly.entity_id
_entity_poly.type
_entity_poly.pdbx_seq_one_letter_code
_entity_poly.pdbx_strand_id
1 'polypeptide(L)'
;MMRFGLNFFPSFRLEDMSSAEYFGQALRLSERADELGYNSIKTVEHYFHDYGGHSPNPIVLLSAIAARTQRIRLITGAVIPAFNHPIKLAGELAMLDNISNGRLDAGFGRAFIPKEFDTFGVKMDESRARFEEGIDIISRLWTEERLSYEGKFHKFCDVRLMPRPLQKPHPPIWIAAVATKESFVWAGRHGFHIMIVPFASNLDLVRELVQTYRDAWREGGHSPGAEQIQSSLHCYIAETHKEAIEGFKRPVERYIEVFAEAVRSWAGQESSQYAGYEKLVEAITALTAGKMIESHTALVGTPEEVIEQVEFNRELIGEHEPSMQINFGGINEPEAFRTVELFAARVMPRFRTPRATQEPKR
;
A
#
# COMPACT_ATOMS: atom_id res chain seq x y z
N MET A 1 -19.54 -7.30 -1.67
CA MET A 1 -19.04 -6.83 -2.99
C MET A 1 -17.57 -6.48 -2.81
N MET A 2 -16.67 -7.15 -3.53
CA MET A 2 -15.24 -6.93 -3.45
C MET A 2 -14.84 -5.64 -4.18
N ARG A 3 -13.92 -4.86 -3.61
CA ARG A 3 -13.34 -3.65 -4.20
C ARG A 3 -11.96 -3.96 -4.76
N PHE A 4 -11.50 -3.19 -5.74
CA PHE A 4 -10.21 -3.36 -6.38
C PHE A 4 -9.55 -2.00 -6.57
N GLY A 5 -8.26 -1.91 -6.22
CA GLY A 5 -7.46 -0.71 -6.36
C GLY A 5 -6.23 -0.93 -7.22
N LEU A 6 -5.60 0.16 -7.61
CA LEU A 6 -4.29 0.15 -8.26
C LEU A 6 -3.20 0.62 -7.28
N ASN A 7 -1.99 0.11 -7.44
CA ASN A 7 -0.83 0.48 -6.66
C ASN A 7 0.30 0.92 -7.61
N PHE A 8 0.68 2.18 -7.53
CA PHE A 8 1.81 2.72 -8.26
C PHE A 8 3.07 2.67 -7.40
N PHE A 9 3.91 1.69 -7.72
CA PHE A 9 5.18 1.47 -7.04
C PHE A 9 6.31 1.55 -8.08
N PRO A 10 7.00 2.70 -8.21
CA PRO A 10 8.07 2.85 -9.20
C PRO A 10 9.26 1.96 -8.82
N SER A 11 9.50 0.92 -9.60
CA SER A 11 10.55 -0.08 -9.36
C SER A 11 11.26 -0.39 -10.68
N PHE A 12 11.93 0.59 -11.23
CA PHE A 12 12.58 0.54 -12.54
C PHE A 12 13.87 1.37 -12.51
N ARG A 13 14.78 1.09 -13.45
CA ARG A 13 15.97 1.91 -13.68
C ARG A 13 15.71 2.94 -14.80
N LEU A 14 16.49 4.01 -14.81
CA LEU A 14 16.37 5.05 -15.84
C LEU A 14 16.64 4.53 -17.27
N GLU A 15 17.31 3.39 -17.41
CA GLU A 15 17.48 2.68 -18.68
C GLU A 15 16.21 1.96 -19.16
N ASP A 16 15.31 1.60 -18.22
CA ASP A 16 14.03 0.94 -18.55
C ASP A 16 12.97 1.99 -18.91
N MET A 17 12.90 3.09 -18.16
CA MET A 17 11.89 4.15 -18.31
C MET A 17 12.36 5.43 -17.61
N SER A 18 12.06 6.58 -18.16
CA SER A 18 12.27 7.86 -17.46
C SER A 18 11.20 8.10 -16.38
N SER A 19 11.54 8.87 -15.36
CA SER A 19 10.56 9.27 -14.31
C SER A 19 9.38 10.06 -14.94
N ALA A 20 9.63 10.86 -15.98
CA ALA A 20 8.58 11.62 -16.65
C ALA A 20 7.57 10.70 -17.37
N GLU A 21 8.06 9.67 -18.04
CA GLU A 21 7.21 8.63 -18.68
C GLU A 21 6.40 7.87 -17.63
N TYR A 22 7.04 7.44 -16.54
CA TYR A 22 6.37 6.77 -15.44
C TYR A 22 5.22 7.59 -14.86
N PHE A 23 5.46 8.85 -14.51
CA PHE A 23 4.40 9.71 -13.97
C PHE A 23 3.31 10.01 -15.00
N GLY A 24 3.68 10.22 -16.26
CA GLY A 24 2.72 10.38 -17.35
C GLY A 24 1.80 9.16 -17.49
N GLN A 25 2.37 7.96 -17.48
CA GLN A 25 1.63 6.70 -17.50
C GLN A 25 0.72 6.55 -16.26
N ALA A 26 1.25 6.81 -15.05
CA ALA A 26 0.47 6.73 -13.82
C ALA A 26 -0.76 7.66 -13.83
N LEU A 27 -0.61 8.88 -14.36
CA LEU A 27 -1.73 9.82 -14.47
C LEU A 27 -2.80 9.32 -15.44
N ARG A 28 -2.43 8.85 -16.64
CA ARG A 28 -3.39 8.31 -17.64
C ARG A 28 -4.07 7.03 -17.15
N LEU A 29 -3.32 6.12 -16.51
CA LEU A 29 -3.89 4.92 -15.89
C LEU A 29 -4.88 5.26 -14.77
N SER A 30 -4.62 6.36 -14.03
CA SER A 30 -5.53 6.81 -12.96
C SER A 30 -6.86 7.31 -13.52
N GLU A 31 -6.84 8.09 -14.59
CA GLU A 31 -8.03 8.53 -15.31
C GLU A 31 -8.84 7.33 -15.79
N ARG A 32 -8.15 6.38 -16.44
CA ARG A 32 -8.79 5.17 -16.95
C ARG A 32 -9.37 4.29 -15.85
N ALA A 33 -8.66 4.14 -14.73
CA ALA A 33 -9.14 3.39 -13.57
C ALA A 33 -10.41 4.02 -12.96
N ASP A 34 -10.46 5.34 -12.86
CA ASP A 34 -11.67 6.06 -12.39
C ASP A 34 -12.86 5.81 -13.30
N GLU A 35 -12.67 5.85 -14.64
CA GLU A 35 -13.71 5.54 -15.64
C GLU A 35 -14.21 4.11 -15.51
N LEU A 36 -13.31 3.14 -15.32
CA LEU A 36 -13.62 1.71 -15.22
C LEU A 36 -14.21 1.30 -13.87
N GLY A 37 -14.20 2.22 -12.88
CA GLY A 37 -14.80 2.00 -11.57
C GLY A 37 -13.93 1.20 -10.61
N TYR A 38 -12.60 1.36 -10.68
CA TYR A 38 -11.70 0.97 -9.60
C TYR A 38 -11.99 1.79 -8.34
N ASN A 39 -11.75 1.20 -7.17
CA ASN A 39 -12.07 1.82 -5.90
C ASN A 39 -11.01 2.82 -5.45
N SER A 40 -9.74 2.49 -5.62
CA SER A 40 -8.64 3.28 -5.08
C SER A 40 -7.39 3.29 -5.95
N ILE A 41 -6.58 4.31 -5.76
CA ILE A 41 -5.19 4.41 -6.22
C ILE A 41 -4.30 4.63 -5.02
N LYS A 42 -3.21 3.87 -4.96
CA LYS A 42 -2.18 3.94 -3.94
C LYS A 42 -0.82 4.25 -4.55
N THR A 43 0.00 5.04 -3.84
CA THR A 43 1.43 5.21 -4.16
C THR A 43 2.26 5.35 -2.89
N VAL A 44 3.55 5.09 -2.98
CA VAL A 44 4.47 4.90 -1.86
C VAL A 44 5.34 6.14 -1.59
N GLU A 45 6.03 6.15 -0.43
CA GLU A 45 7.13 7.04 -0.11
C GLU A 45 8.39 6.21 0.10
N HIS A 46 9.38 6.34 -0.80
CA HIS A 46 10.72 5.77 -0.71
C HIS A 46 11.75 6.74 -1.26
N TYR A 47 13.03 6.49 -0.97
CA TYR A 47 14.11 7.41 -1.29
C TYR A 47 15.37 6.65 -1.74
N PHE A 48 16.19 7.30 -2.57
CA PHE A 48 17.58 6.95 -2.88
C PHE A 48 17.84 5.62 -3.61
N HIS A 49 16.82 4.84 -3.91
CA HIS A 49 16.91 3.54 -4.59
C HIS A 49 15.93 3.47 -5.76
N ASP A 50 16.22 2.63 -6.75
CA ASP A 50 15.30 2.34 -7.85
C ASP A 50 14.03 1.58 -7.38
N TYR A 51 14.07 1.06 -6.14
CA TYR A 51 12.92 0.51 -5.44
C TYR A 51 12.11 1.62 -4.75
N GLY A 52 11.12 2.11 -5.43
CA GLY A 52 10.19 3.14 -4.92
C GLY A 52 10.73 4.57 -4.89
N GLY A 53 12.04 4.78 -5.00
CA GLY A 53 12.69 6.08 -4.76
C GLY A 53 12.38 7.18 -5.76
N HIS A 54 11.76 6.85 -6.90
CA HIS A 54 11.18 7.86 -7.80
C HIS A 54 9.92 8.52 -7.22
N SER A 55 9.37 8.00 -6.10
CA SER A 55 8.20 8.55 -5.40
C SER A 55 8.57 9.01 -3.99
N PRO A 56 9.34 10.09 -3.83
CA PRO A 56 9.74 10.62 -2.52
C PRO A 56 8.59 11.35 -1.79
N ASN A 57 7.51 11.65 -2.49
CA ASN A 57 6.33 12.30 -1.90
C ASN A 57 5.05 11.83 -2.62
N PRO A 58 4.33 10.86 -2.04
CA PRO A 58 3.09 10.36 -2.62
C PRO A 58 2.00 11.41 -2.71
N ILE A 59 1.99 12.42 -1.82
CA ILE A 59 0.97 13.47 -1.80
C ILE A 59 1.02 14.30 -3.08
N VAL A 60 2.21 14.55 -3.62
CA VAL A 60 2.39 15.30 -4.88
C VAL A 60 1.73 14.58 -6.05
N LEU A 61 2.00 13.28 -6.23
CA LEU A 61 1.40 12.49 -7.30
C LEU A 61 -0.11 12.33 -7.10
N LEU A 62 -0.55 12.03 -5.88
CA LEU A 62 -1.97 11.89 -5.57
C LEU A 62 -2.75 13.20 -5.76
N SER A 63 -2.15 14.36 -5.52
CA SER A 63 -2.77 15.66 -5.80
C SER A 63 -2.98 15.88 -7.31
N ALA A 64 -2.02 15.48 -8.13
CA ALA A 64 -2.16 15.53 -9.59
C ALA A 64 -3.26 14.56 -10.09
N ILE A 65 -3.34 13.36 -9.50
CA ILE A 65 -4.40 12.38 -9.78
C ILE A 65 -5.77 12.92 -9.32
N ALA A 66 -5.83 13.54 -8.14
CA ALA A 66 -7.07 14.14 -7.61
C ALA A 66 -7.70 15.13 -8.57
N ALA A 67 -6.87 15.95 -9.23
CA ALA A 67 -7.32 16.96 -10.19
C ALA A 67 -7.86 16.38 -11.51
N ARG A 68 -7.55 15.11 -11.82
CA ARG A 68 -7.91 14.44 -13.06
C ARG A 68 -9.00 13.37 -12.91
N THR A 69 -9.38 13.05 -11.66
CA THR A 69 -10.32 11.98 -11.33
C THR A 69 -11.47 12.50 -10.47
N GLN A 70 -12.59 11.79 -10.43
CA GLN A 70 -13.81 12.28 -9.75
C GLN A 70 -14.28 11.36 -8.61
N ARG A 71 -14.04 10.06 -8.68
CA ARG A 71 -14.63 9.05 -7.77
C ARG A 71 -13.59 8.23 -7.02
N ILE A 72 -12.49 7.90 -7.68
CA ILE A 72 -11.48 7.00 -7.16
C ILE A 72 -10.86 7.56 -5.89
N ARG A 73 -10.72 6.73 -4.85
CA ARG A 73 -10.08 7.11 -3.59
C ARG A 73 -8.57 7.14 -3.75
N LEU A 74 -7.93 7.96 -2.95
CA LEU A 74 -6.49 8.27 -3.04
C LEU A 74 -5.82 7.84 -1.74
N ILE A 75 -4.93 6.85 -1.81
CA ILE A 75 -4.31 6.25 -0.63
C ILE A 75 -2.82 6.55 -0.61
N THR A 76 -2.32 7.18 0.46
CA THR A 76 -0.88 7.19 0.71
C THR A 76 -0.47 5.81 1.20
N GLY A 77 0.36 5.12 0.49
CA GLY A 77 0.64 3.73 0.81
C GLY A 77 2.11 3.30 0.89
N ALA A 78 2.85 3.97 1.77
CA ALA A 78 2.48 4.85 2.86
C ALA A 78 3.34 6.12 2.91
N VAL A 79 2.89 7.16 3.64
CA VAL A 79 3.80 8.23 4.10
C VAL A 79 4.49 7.80 5.39
N ILE A 80 5.67 8.36 5.64
CA ILE A 80 6.56 7.93 6.73
C ILE A 80 6.67 9.03 7.81
N PRO A 81 5.91 8.95 8.92
CA PRO A 81 5.96 9.97 9.98
C PRO A 81 7.34 10.20 10.58
N ALA A 82 8.19 9.16 10.61
CA ALA A 82 9.55 9.29 11.15
C ALA A 82 10.47 10.21 10.32
N PHE A 83 10.18 10.41 9.03
CA PHE A 83 10.95 11.29 8.13
C PHE A 83 10.26 12.63 7.88
N ASN A 84 9.05 12.83 8.40
CA ASN A 84 8.23 14.00 8.17
C ASN A 84 7.88 14.71 9.49
N HIS A 85 7.87 16.03 9.50
CA HIS A 85 7.35 16.77 10.63
C HIS A 85 5.81 16.64 10.70
N PRO A 86 5.20 16.16 11.80
CA PRO A 86 3.79 15.79 11.85
C PRO A 86 2.83 16.96 11.57
N ILE A 87 3.14 18.19 11.99
CA ILE A 87 2.33 19.37 11.69
C ILE A 87 2.30 19.63 10.17
N LYS A 88 3.48 19.54 9.51
CA LYS A 88 3.58 19.73 8.06
C LYS A 88 2.80 18.64 7.33
N LEU A 89 3.02 17.39 7.70
CA LEU A 89 2.35 16.23 7.08
C LEU A 89 0.83 16.27 7.27
N ALA A 90 0.35 16.66 8.47
CA ALA A 90 -1.09 16.85 8.74
C ALA A 90 -1.72 17.90 7.80
N GLY A 91 -1.01 19.01 7.56
CA GLY A 91 -1.45 20.07 6.63
C GLY A 91 -1.49 19.61 5.18
N GLU A 92 -0.44 18.93 4.71
CA GLU A 92 -0.34 18.42 3.34
C GLU A 92 -1.45 17.39 3.04
N LEU A 93 -1.68 16.44 3.95
CA LEU A 93 -2.76 15.47 3.84
C LEU A 93 -4.15 16.15 3.88
N ALA A 94 -4.33 17.15 4.74
CA ALA A 94 -5.56 17.93 4.77
C ALA A 94 -5.79 18.72 3.47
N MET A 95 -4.73 19.25 2.84
CA MET A 95 -4.82 19.88 1.51
C MET A 95 -5.29 18.87 0.45
N LEU A 96 -4.67 17.67 0.42
CA LEU A 96 -5.07 16.60 -0.52
C LEU A 96 -6.53 16.19 -0.30
N ASP A 97 -6.97 16.09 0.95
CA ASP A 97 -8.37 15.77 1.27
C ASP A 97 -9.35 16.82 0.70
N ASN A 98 -9.02 18.11 0.85
CA ASN A 98 -9.81 19.19 0.27
C ASN A 98 -9.77 19.21 -1.27
N ILE A 99 -8.58 19.08 -1.88
CA ILE A 99 -8.40 19.05 -3.35
C ILE A 99 -9.20 17.88 -3.96
N SER A 100 -9.18 16.73 -3.30
CA SER A 100 -9.87 15.53 -3.76
C SER A 100 -11.38 15.50 -3.44
N ASN A 101 -11.91 16.50 -2.75
CA ASN A 101 -13.28 16.53 -2.25
C ASN A 101 -13.61 15.32 -1.35
N GLY A 102 -12.73 15.04 -0.36
CA GLY A 102 -12.94 14.01 0.66
C GLY A 102 -12.66 12.57 0.19
N ARG A 103 -11.78 12.40 -0.80
CA ARG A 103 -11.39 11.06 -1.32
C ARG A 103 -10.08 10.53 -0.74
N LEU A 104 -9.44 11.25 0.18
CA LEU A 104 -8.21 10.79 0.82
C LEU A 104 -8.48 9.63 1.77
N ASP A 105 -7.62 8.61 1.71
CA ASP A 105 -7.35 7.60 2.72
C ASP A 105 -5.90 7.77 3.18
N ALA A 106 -5.68 8.16 4.44
CA ALA A 106 -4.36 8.51 4.95
C ALA A 106 -3.62 7.26 5.44
N GLY A 107 -2.68 6.77 4.65
CA GLY A 107 -1.91 5.58 4.99
C GLY A 107 -0.50 5.91 5.47
N PHE A 108 -0.11 5.30 6.59
CA PHE A 108 1.14 5.53 7.30
C PHE A 108 1.98 4.25 7.39
N GLY A 109 3.30 4.40 7.30
CA GLY A 109 4.26 3.32 7.42
C GLY A 109 5.44 3.68 8.32
N ARG A 110 6.17 2.64 8.79
CA ARG A 110 7.33 2.83 9.67
C ARG A 110 8.66 2.97 8.94
N ALA A 111 8.73 2.96 7.64
CA ALA A 111 9.93 2.69 6.86
C ALA A 111 10.63 1.38 7.27
N PHE A 112 11.54 0.88 6.46
CA PHE A 112 12.29 -0.34 6.80
C PHE A 112 13.66 -0.44 6.12
N ILE A 113 14.03 0.52 5.28
CA ILE A 113 15.32 0.52 4.57
C ILE A 113 16.35 1.29 5.40
N PRO A 114 17.40 0.65 5.93
CA PRO A 114 18.39 1.31 6.81
C PRO A 114 19.00 2.56 6.19
N LYS A 115 19.31 2.54 4.89
CA LYS A 115 19.88 3.68 4.18
C LYS A 115 19.01 4.94 4.25
N GLU A 116 17.69 4.80 4.26
CA GLU A 116 16.76 5.92 4.41
C GLU A 116 16.90 6.52 5.82
N PHE A 117 16.91 5.69 6.86
CA PHE A 117 17.10 6.12 8.25
C PHE A 117 18.41 6.87 8.45
N ASP A 118 19.52 6.30 7.96
CA ASP A 118 20.85 6.90 8.07
C ASP A 118 20.91 8.27 7.39
N THR A 119 20.33 8.38 6.20
CA THR A 119 20.37 9.60 5.40
C THR A 119 19.54 10.72 6.03
N PHE A 120 18.36 10.37 6.60
CA PHE A 120 17.52 11.33 7.33
C PHE A 120 17.96 11.57 8.79
N GLY A 121 19.00 10.89 9.26
CA GLY A 121 19.51 11.03 10.63
C GLY A 121 18.53 10.53 11.70
N VAL A 122 17.69 9.58 11.36
CA VAL A 122 16.70 8.97 12.26
C VAL A 122 17.20 7.61 12.73
N LYS A 123 17.19 7.35 14.03
CA LYS A 123 17.57 6.03 14.56
C LYS A 123 16.47 5.02 14.30
N MET A 124 16.82 3.85 13.76
CA MET A 124 15.88 2.78 13.49
C MET A 124 15.13 2.31 14.74
N ASP A 125 15.80 2.25 15.89
CA ASP A 125 15.17 1.88 17.17
C ASP A 125 14.14 2.90 17.68
N GLU A 126 14.13 4.12 17.14
CA GLU A 126 13.09 5.11 17.43
C GLU A 126 11.89 5.05 16.47
N SER A 127 11.96 4.23 15.42
CA SER A 127 10.98 4.22 14.32
C SER A 127 9.54 4.03 14.79
N ARG A 128 9.30 3.07 15.70
CA ARG A 128 7.96 2.81 16.23
C ARG A 128 7.44 4.00 17.05
N ALA A 129 8.26 4.49 17.98
CA ALA A 129 7.85 5.60 18.85
C ALA A 129 7.59 6.89 18.05
N ARG A 130 8.42 7.19 17.02
CA ARG A 130 8.19 8.32 16.11
C ARG A 130 6.94 8.14 15.25
N PHE A 131 6.69 6.93 14.80
CA PHE A 131 5.51 6.58 14.03
C PHE A 131 4.22 6.77 14.84
N GLU A 132 4.17 6.22 16.06
CA GLU A 132 3.01 6.30 16.93
C GLU A 132 2.77 7.75 17.40
N GLU A 133 3.81 8.48 17.83
CA GLU A 133 3.71 9.89 18.21
C GLU A 133 3.27 10.77 17.02
N GLY A 134 3.82 10.50 15.83
CA GLY A 134 3.44 11.24 14.61
C GLY A 134 1.96 11.08 14.25
N ILE A 135 1.43 9.86 14.31
CA ILE A 135 0.01 9.58 14.01
C ILE A 135 -0.90 10.20 15.09
N ASP A 136 -0.53 10.12 16.37
CA ASP A 136 -1.29 10.77 17.44
C ASP A 136 -1.40 12.28 17.21
N ILE A 137 -0.28 12.94 16.93
CA ILE A 137 -0.26 14.38 16.63
C ILE A 137 -1.13 14.70 15.41
N ILE A 138 -0.99 13.94 14.32
CA ILE A 138 -1.72 14.17 13.07
C ILE A 138 -3.23 14.04 13.29
N SER A 139 -3.68 12.95 13.93
CA SER A 139 -5.10 12.70 14.17
C SER A 139 -5.73 13.75 15.10
N ARG A 140 -5.00 14.20 16.11
CA ARG A 140 -5.43 15.26 17.02
C ARG A 140 -5.47 16.63 16.32
N LEU A 141 -4.49 16.98 15.48
CA LEU A 141 -4.53 18.21 14.69
C LEU A 141 -5.72 18.25 13.72
N TRP A 142 -6.19 17.10 13.25
CA TRP A 142 -7.36 17.03 12.38
C TRP A 142 -8.69 17.20 13.14
N THR A 143 -8.73 16.85 14.43
CA THR A 143 -9.95 16.80 15.23
C THR A 143 -10.06 17.93 16.24
N GLU A 144 -8.97 18.35 16.86
CA GLU A 144 -8.94 19.44 17.84
C GLU A 144 -8.81 20.82 17.17
N GLU A 145 -9.46 21.83 17.70
CA GLU A 145 -9.38 23.20 17.13
C GLU A 145 -7.99 23.80 17.28
N ARG A 146 -7.38 23.58 18.44
CA ARG A 146 -6.02 24.02 18.79
C ARG A 146 -5.35 22.91 19.60
N LEU A 147 -4.10 22.62 19.29
CA LEU A 147 -3.34 21.56 19.93
C LEU A 147 -2.06 22.12 20.57
N SER A 148 -1.88 21.84 21.85
CA SER A 148 -0.58 21.88 22.51
C SER A 148 -0.11 20.45 22.77
N TYR A 149 1.14 20.18 22.47
CA TYR A 149 1.70 18.83 22.57
C TYR A 149 3.09 18.85 23.20
N GLU A 150 3.34 17.90 24.09
CA GLU A 150 4.64 17.64 24.66
C GLU A 150 4.88 16.13 24.68
N GLY A 151 5.60 15.64 23.66
CA GLY A 151 5.95 14.25 23.48
C GLY A 151 7.45 14.01 23.59
N LYS A 152 7.87 12.83 23.15
CA LYS A 152 9.28 12.45 23.16
C LYS A 152 10.08 13.16 22.06
N PHE A 153 9.48 13.38 20.90
CA PHE A 153 10.15 13.89 19.70
C PHE A 153 9.65 15.28 19.28
N HIS A 154 8.44 15.64 19.69
CA HIS A 154 7.82 16.90 19.29
C HIS A 154 7.27 17.65 20.49
N LYS A 155 7.50 18.97 20.49
CA LYS A 155 6.92 19.89 21.47
C LYS A 155 6.51 21.17 20.80
N PHE A 156 5.25 21.56 20.97
CA PHE A 156 4.69 22.81 20.47
C PHE A 156 3.48 23.23 21.29
N CYS A 157 3.10 24.51 21.18
CA CYS A 157 2.01 25.09 21.96
C CYS A 157 1.05 25.83 21.03
N ASP A 158 -0.24 25.63 21.28
CA ASP A 158 -1.35 26.43 20.73
C ASP A 158 -1.39 26.48 19.18
N VAL A 159 -1.13 25.35 18.53
CA VAL A 159 -1.15 25.24 17.07
C VAL A 159 -2.57 25.00 16.56
N ARG A 160 -2.98 25.80 15.60
CA ARG A 160 -4.20 25.62 14.80
C ARG A 160 -3.83 25.14 13.41
N LEU A 161 -4.31 23.95 13.02
CA LEU A 161 -4.09 23.43 11.67
C LEU A 161 -4.97 24.14 10.65
N MET A 162 -4.36 24.58 9.54
CA MET A 162 -5.05 25.16 8.38
C MET A 162 -4.38 24.70 7.08
N PRO A 163 -5.16 24.13 6.11
CA PRO A 163 -6.56 23.78 6.24
C PRO A 163 -6.80 22.58 7.16
N ARG A 164 -8.06 22.34 7.52
CA ARG A 164 -8.49 21.09 8.15
C ARG A 164 -9.03 20.14 7.08
N PRO A 165 -9.03 18.81 7.33
CA PRO A 165 -9.65 17.86 6.42
C PRO A 165 -11.14 18.14 6.22
N LEU A 166 -11.62 17.83 5.01
CA LEU A 166 -13.04 17.89 4.66
C LEU A 166 -13.80 16.73 5.34
N GLN A 167 -13.21 15.54 5.35
CA GLN A 167 -13.79 14.34 5.96
C GLN A 167 -13.88 14.47 7.49
N LYS A 168 -14.94 13.89 8.09
CA LYS A 168 -15.19 13.94 9.54
C LYS A 168 -15.33 12.52 10.11
N PRO A 169 -14.76 12.25 11.30
CA PRO A 169 -13.95 13.17 12.13
C PRO A 169 -12.59 13.53 11.49
N HIS A 170 -12.07 12.67 10.64
CA HIS A 170 -10.83 12.81 9.85
C HIS A 170 -10.86 11.80 8.68
N PRO A 171 -9.93 11.90 7.69
CA PRO A 171 -9.76 10.86 6.66
C PRO A 171 -9.52 9.48 7.30
N PRO A 172 -10.03 8.39 6.72
CA PRO A 172 -9.71 7.03 7.19
C PRO A 172 -8.20 6.84 7.32
N ILE A 173 -7.76 6.24 8.43
CA ILE A 173 -6.34 5.96 8.71
C ILE A 173 -6.03 4.51 8.37
N TRP A 174 -4.96 4.31 7.62
CA TRP A 174 -4.45 3.02 7.19
C TRP A 174 -3.01 2.81 7.65
N ILE A 175 -2.67 1.61 8.06
CA ILE A 175 -1.34 1.24 8.55
C ILE A 175 -0.73 0.19 7.63
N ALA A 176 0.46 0.48 7.10
CA ALA A 176 1.25 -0.50 6.38
C ALA A 176 1.86 -1.49 7.38
N ALA A 177 1.45 -2.76 7.29
CA ALA A 177 1.87 -3.83 8.18
C ALA A 177 2.33 -5.04 7.35
N VAL A 178 3.58 -5.49 7.54
CA VAL A 178 4.17 -6.58 6.74
C VAL A 178 4.26 -7.87 7.56
N ALA A 179 5.06 -7.91 8.63
CA ALA A 179 5.34 -9.14 9.37
C ALA A 179 5.35 -8.97 10.90
N THR A 180 5.37 -7.75 11.41
CA THR A 180 5.50 -7.47 12.85
C THR A 180 4.13 -7.54 13.52
N LYS A 181 3.88 -8.56 14.33
CA LYS A 181 2.60 -8.83 15.03
C LYS A 181 2.07 -7.62 15.80
N GLU A 182 2.97 -6.88 16.47
CA GLU A 182 2.64 -5.68 17.23
C GLU A 182 1.99 -4.60 16.36
N SER A 183 2.37 -4.48 15.09
CA SER A 183 1.76 -3.51 14.15
C SER A 183 0.31 -3.86 13.84
N PHE A 184 0.00 -5.15 13.68
CA PHE A 184 -1.36 -5.63 13.46
C PHE A 184 -2.24 -5.42 14.71
N VAL A 185 -1.71 -5.75 15.89
CA VAL A 185 -2.41 -5.53 17.17
C VAL A 185 -2.66 -4.04 17.40
N TRP A 186 -1.65 -3.21 17.19
CA TRP A 186 -1.76 -1.78 17.39
C TRP A 186 -2.80 -1.15 16.45
N ALA A 187 -2.74 -1.47 15.17
CA ALA A 187 -3.71 -0.98 14.18
C ALA A 187 -5.15 -1.40 14.54
N GLY A 188 -5.35 -2.68 14.89
CA GLY A 188 -6.67 -3.19 15.26
C GLY A 188 -7.25 -2.48 16.49
N ARG A 189 -6.47 -2.34 17.57
CA ARG A 189 -6.94 -1.69 18.81
C ARG A 189 -7.30 -0.21 18.62
N HIS A 190 -6.63 0.49 17.69
CA HIS A 190 -6.92 1.89 17.39
C HIS A 190 -8.04 2.09 16.36
N GLY A 191 -8.61 1.01 15.80
CA GLY A 191 -9.61 1.11 14.75
C GLY A 191 -9.05 1.60 13.40
N PHE A 192 -7.76 1.37 13.14
CA PHE A 192 -7.12 1.72 11.88
C PHE A 192 -7.17 0.55 10.90
N HIS A 193 -7.36 0.86 9.62
CA HIS A 193 -7.32 -0.12 8.55
C HIS A 193 -5.88 -0.57 8.26
N ILE A 194 -5.69 -1.69 7.56
CA ILE A 194 -4.35 -2.20 7.26
C ILE A 194 -4.09 -2.39 5.77
N MET A 195 -2.84 -2.17 5.38
CA MET A 195 -2.28 -2.52 4.08
C MET A 195 -1.22 -3.60 4.28
N ILE A 196 -1.37 -4.74 3.62
CA ILE A 196 -0.47 -5.89 3.74
C ILE A 196 0.20 -6.20 2.40
N VAL A 197 1.33 -6.93 2.47
CA VAL A 197 2.14 -7.34 1.33
C VAL A 197 2.35 -8.86 1.39
N PRO A 198 1.44 -9.67 0.83
CA PRO A 198 1.45 -11.14 0.98
C PRO A 198 2.74 -11.83 0.51
N PHE A 199 3.35 -11.36 -0.59
CA PHE A 199 4.57 -11.97 -1.13
C PHE A 199 5.80 -11.79 -0.23
N ALA A 200 5.78 -10.85 0.71
CA ALA A 200 6.87 -10.61 1.65
C ALA A 200 6.84 -11.53 2.88
N SER A 201 5.87 -12.45 2.96
CA SER A 201 5.67 -13.35 4.11
C SER A 201 5.20 -14.73 3.66
N ASN A 202 5.32 -15.71 4.56
CA ASN A 202 4.67 -17.01 4.41
C ASN A 202 3.14 -16.84 4.51
N LEU A 203 2.37 -17.53 3.68
CA LEU A 203 0.90 -17.41 3.61
C LEU A 203 0.18 -17.81 4.92
N ASP A 204 0.73 -18.78 5.66
CA ASP A 204 0.18 -19.16 6.97
C ASP A 204 0.38 -18.04 7.99
N LEU A 205 1.54 -17.37 7.95
CA LEU A 205 1.80 -16.18 8.76
C LEU A 205 0.86 -15.03 8.37
N VAL A 206 0.61 -14.82 7.08
CA VAL A 206 -0.37 -13.80 6.62
C VAL A 206 -1.74 -14.07 7.22
N ARG A 207 -2.21 -15.33 7.19
CA ARG A 207 -3.51 -15.72 7.79
C ARG A 207 -3.53 -15.45 9.29
N GLU A 208 -2.47 -15.84 10.02
CA GLU A 208 -2.36 -15.61 11.47
C GLU A 208 -2.38 -14.12 11.81
N LEU A 209 -1.60 -13.30 11.09
CA LEU A 209 -1.51 -11.87 11.33
C LEU A 209 -2.83 -11.14 11.04
N VAL A 210 -3.52 -11.51 9.96
CA VAL A 210 -4.84 -10.96 9.64
C VAL A 210 -5.86 -11.34 10.71
N GLN A 211 -5.82 -12.58 11.23
CA GLN A 211 -6.68 -12.98 12.33
C GLN A 211 -6.35 -12.21 13.62
N THR A 212 -5.06 -12.05 13.93
CA THR A 212 -4.58 -11.24 15.06
C THR A 212 -5.09 -9.79 14.98
N TYR A 213 -5.07 -9.19 13.79
CA TYR A 213 -5.61 -7.85 13.56
C TYR A 213 -7.12 -7.79 13.84
N ARG A 214 -7.90 -8.74 13.33
CA ARG A 214 -9.35 -8.79 13.56
C ARG A 214 -9.71 -9.02 15.04
N ASP A 215 -8.93 -9.81 15.75
CA ASP A 215 -9.10 -10.02 17.17
C ASP A 215 -8.83 -8.73 17.94
N ALA A 216 -7.72 -8.05 17.62
CA ALA A 216 -7.36 -6.76 18.21
C ALA A 216 -8.39 -5.66 17.89
N TRP A 217 -8.98 -5.67 16.68
CA TRP A 217 -10.07 -4.78 16.30
C TRP A 217 -11.28 -4.95 17.21
N ARG A 218 -11.68 -6.20 17.48
CA ARG A 218 -12.78 -6.52 18.41
C ARG A 218 -12.45 -6.14 19.85
N GLU A 219 -11.23 -6.42 20.30
CA GLU A 219 -10.74 -6.02 21.64
C GLU A 219 -10.73 -4.50 21.82
N GLY A 220 -10.47 -3.74 20.76
CA GLY A 220 -10.56 -2.27 20.74
C GLY A 220 -11.98 -1.72 20.80
N GLY A 221 -13.01 -2.60 20.77
CA GLY A 221 -14.43 -2.20 20.83
C GLY A 221 -14.99 -1.74 19.49
N HIS A 222 -14.30 -2.00 18.38
CA HIS A 222 -14.74 -1.61 17.05
C HIS A 222 -15.71 -2.63 16.48
N SER A 223 -16.64 -2.18 15.62
CA SER A 223 -17.67 -3.03 15.01
C SER A 223 -17.03 -4.08 14.11
N PRO A 224 -17.29 -5.38 14.32
CA PRO A 224 -16.79 -6.44 13.43
C PRO A 224 -17.28 -6.24 11.99
N GLY A 225 -16.39 -6.43 11.01
CA GLY A 225 -16.70 -6.25 9.60
C GLY A 225 -16.61 -4.79 9.10
N ALA A 226 -16.33 -3.82 9.98
CA ALA A 226 -16.04 -2.45 9.59
C ALA A 226 -14.55 -2.24 9.26
N GLU A 227 -13.69 -3.18 9.68
CA GLU A 227 -12.27 -3.18 9.32
C GLU A 227 -12.09 -3.36 7.80
N GLN A 228 -11.11 -2.65 7.26
CA GLN A 228 -10.74 -2.80 5.86
C GLN A 228 -9.28 -3.27 5.77
N ILE A 229 -9.05 -4.19 4.84
CA ILE A 229 -7.74 -4.76 4.56
C ILE A 229 -7.46 -4.53 3.08
N GLN A 230 -6.29 -4.02 2.75
CA GLN A 230 -5.80 -3.92 1.39
C GLN A 230 -4.57 -4.80 1.22
N SER A 231 -4.55 -5.65 0.18
CA SER A 231 -3.41 -6.51 -0.16
C SER A 231 -2.69 -6.00 -1.40
N SER A 232 -1.39 -5.77 -1.32
CA SER A 232 -0.57 -5.38 -2.48
C SER A 232 -0.15 -6.62 -3.26
N LEU A 233 -0.56 -6.71 -4.52
CA LEU A 233 -0.30 -7.84 -5.41
C LEU A 233 0.19 -7.32 -6.77
N HIS A 234 1.24 -7.91 -7.33
CA HIS A 234 1.60 -7.64 -8.73
C HIS A 234 0.51 -8.21 -9.63
N CYS A 235 0.17 -7.51 -10.72
CA CYS A 235 -0.85 -7.97 -11.63
C CYS A 235 -0.43 -7.80 -13.09
N TYR A 236 -0.58 -8.88 -13.88
CA TYR A 236 -0.35 -8.86 -15.31
C TYR A 236 -1.31 -9.82 -16.02
N ILE A 237 -2.17 -9.28 -16.88
CA ILE A 237 -3.19 -10.06 -17.58
C ILE A 237 -2.97 -9.97 -19.09
N ALA A 238 -3.09 -11.11 -19.77
CA ALA A 238 -3.10 -11.19 -21.22
C ALA A 238 -4.21 -12.15 -21.70
N GLU A 239 -4.42 -12.20 -23.03
CA GLU A 239 -5.46 -13.08 -23.61
C GLU A 239 -5.07 -14.55 -23.53
N THR A 240 -3.78 -14.88 -23.45
CA THR A 240 -3.29 -16.24 -23.34
C THR A 240 -2.37 -16.39 -22.12
N HIS A 241 -2.37 -17.58 -21.52
CA HIS A 241 -1.47 -17.94 -20.41
C HIS A 241 0.00 -17.66 -20.77
N LYS A 242 0.43 -18.08 -21.96
CA LYS A 242 1.81 -17.92 -22.41
C LYS A 242 2.21 -16.43 -22.46
N GLU A 243 1.40 -15.57 -23.07
CA GLU A 243 1.66 -14.13 -23.12
C GLU A 243 1.72 -13.50 -21.74
N ALA A 244 0.84 -13.93 -20.82
CA ALA A 244 0.83 -13.41 -19.46
C ALA A 244 2.12 -13.77 -18.70
N ILE A 245 2.55 -15.02 -18.77
CA ILE A 245 3.77 -15.49 -18.09
C ILE A 245 5.03 -14.84 -18.69
N GLU A 246 5.14 -14.79 -20.01
CA GLU A 246 6.29 -14.17 -20.68
C GLU A 246 6.36 -12.67 -20.42
N GLY A 247 5.22 -11.96 -20.48
CA GLY A 247 5.14 -10.52 -20.24
C GLY A 247 5.39 -10.13 -18.78
N PHE A 248 4.97 -10.96 -17.82
CA PHE A 248 5.20 -10.74 -16.40
C PHE A 248 6.66 -10.91 -15.98
N LYS A 249 7.38 -11.86 -16.59
CA LYS A 249 8.67 -12.33 -16.12
C LYS A 249 9.71 -11.21 -16.02
N ARG A 250 9.98 -10.49 -17.11
CA ARG A 250 11.02 -9.43 -17.13
C ARG A 250 10.71 -8.29 -16.15
N PRO A 251 9.51 -7.71 -16.11
CA PRO A 251 9.18 -6.65 -15.16
C PRO A 251 9.30 -7.08 -13.69
N VAL A 252 8.87 -8.29 -13.33
CA VAL A 252 8.97 -8.76 -11.95
C VAL A 252 10.40 -9.11 -11.57
N GLU A 253 11.22 -9.63 -12.48
CA GLU A 253 12.66 -9.83 -12.25
C GLU A 253 13.35 -8.49 -11.97
N ARG A 254 13.04 -7.43 -12.72
CA ARG A 254 13.54 -6.08 -12.43
C ARG A 254 13.07 -5.57 -11.07
N TYR A 255 11.80 -5.76 -10.72
CA TYR A 255 11.29 -5.41 -9.39
C TYR A 255 12.07 -6.11 -8.28
N ILE A 256 12.28 -7.43 -8.39
CA ILE A 256 13.02 -8.23 -7.42
C ILE A 256 14.48 -7.76 -7.31
N GLU A 257 15.11 -7.47 -8.42
CA GLU A 257 16.50 -6.96 -8.49
C GLU A 257 16.66 -5.66 -7.71
N VAL A 258 15.87 -4.63 -8.04
CA VAL A 258 15.97 -3.33 -7.37
C VAL A 258 15.54 -3.40 -5.91
N PHE A 259 14.62 -4.30 -5.56
CA PHE A 259 14.25 -4.56 -4.16
C PHE A 259 15.41 -5.20 -3.39
N ALA A 260 16.04 -6.24 -3.95
CA ALA A 260 17.20 -6.88 -3.35
C ALA A 260 18.35 -5.89 -3.13
N GLU A 261 18.57 -4.95 -4.07
CA GLU A 261 19.56 -3.89 -3.92
C GLU A 261 19.23 -2.94 -2.76
N ALA A 262 17.99 -2.49 -2.65
CA ALA A 262 17.55 -1.59 -1.58
C ALA A 262 17.73 -2.23 -0.18
N VAL A 263 17.40 -3.51 -0.03
CA VAL A 263 17.50 -4.22 1.25
C VAL A 263 18.92 -4.70 1.58
N ARG A 264 19.88 -4.63 0.66
CA ARG A 264 21.32 -4.91 0.98
C ARG A 264 21.86 -4.07 2.11
N SER A 265 21.30 -2.87 2.33
CA SER A 265 21.67 -2.00 3.45
C SER A 265 21.38 -2.62 4.83
N TRP A 266 20.65 -3.74 4.91
CA TRP A 266 20.48 -4.54 6.11
C TRP A 266 21.72 -5.37 6.48
N ALA A 267 22.66 -5.56 5.56
CA ALA A 267 23.86 -6.34 5.84
C ALA A 267 24.69 -5.70 6.99
N GLY A 268 24.80 -6.41 8.11
CA GLY A 268 25.48 -5.91 9.30
C GLY A 268 24.69 -4.93 10.17
N GLN A 269 23.41 -4.73 9.88
CA GLN A 269 22.50 -3.92 10.70
C GLN A 269 21.63 -4.83 11.60
N GLU A 270 21.50 -4.43 12.86
CA GLU A 270 20.59 -5.07 13.81
C GLU A 270 19.70 -4.00 14.45
N SER A 271 18.42 -4.31 14.60
CA SER A 271 17.49 -3.44 15.32
C SER A 271 16.42 -4.29 16.02
N SER A 272 16.21 -4.04 17.31
CA SER A 272 15.16 -4.68 18.10
C SER A 272 13.75 -4.42 17.56
N GLN A 273 13.57 -3.32 16.81
CA GLN A 273 12.30 -2.91 16.22
C GLN A 273 11.99 -3.64 14.90
N TYR A 274 12.98 -4.34 14.34
CA TYR A 274 12.90 -5.03 13.05
C TYR A 274 13.44 -6.46 13.13
N ALA A 275 13.17 -7.14 14.24
CA ALA A 275 13.59 -8.53 14.41
C ALA A 275 13.13 -9.41 13.24
N GLY A 276 14.05 -10.13 12.62
CA GLY A 276 13.80 -11.01 11.46
C GLY A 276 13.94 -10.33 10.10
N TYR A 277 14.17 -9.01 10.03
CA TYR A 277 14.38 -8.31 8.76
C TYR A 277 15.73 -8.65 8.09
N GLU A 278 16.71 -9.15 8.84
CA GLU A 278 17.92 -9.75 8.28
C GLU A 278 17.61 -10.93 7.33
N LYS A 279 16.54 -11.69 7.61
CA LYS A 279 16.04 -12.76 6.75
C LYS A 279 15.27 -12.26 5.53
N LEU A 280 14.85 -10.99 5.52
CA LEU A 280 14.15 -10.38 4.39
C LEU A 280 15.04 -10.38 3.15
N VAL A 281 16.33 -10.09 3.30
CA VAL A 281 17.30 -10.13 2.19
C VAL A 281 17.36 -11.52 1.55
N GLU A 282 17.42 -12.57 2.36
CA GLU A 282 17.43 -13.95 1.88
C GLU A 282 16.10 -14.30 1.18
N ALA A 283 14.97 -13.93 1.79
CA ALA A 283 13.64 -14.18 1.24
C ALA A 283 13.43 -13.48 -0.11
N ILE A 284 13.83 -12.18 -0.21
CA ILE A 284 13.72 -11.43 -1.46
C ILE A 284 14.65 -11.98 -2.54
N THR A 285 15.88 -12.36 -2.18
CA THR A 285 16.84 -12.94 -3.15
C THR A 285 16.38 -14.32 -3.65
N ALA A 286 15.63 -15.06 -2.84
CA ALA A 286 15.05 -16.35 -3.20
C ALA A 286 13.71 -16.25 -3.97
N LEU A 287 13.14 -15.04 -4.07
CA LEU A 287 11.89 -14.79 -4.79
C LEU A 287 12.11 -14.94 -6.31
N THR A 288 11.14 -15.49 -6.99
CA THR A 288 11.14 -15.62 -8.45
C THR A 288 9.73 -15.40 -8.99
N ALA A 289 9.61 -15.04 -10.27
CA ALA A 289 8.32 -14.94 -10.96
C ALA A 289 7.47 -16.22 -10.77
N GLY A 290 8.09 -17.39 -10.95
CA GLY A 290 7.41 -18.68 -10.79
C GLY A 290 6.83 -18.86 -9.38
N LYS A 291 7.63 -18.61 -8.34
CA LYS A 291 7.17 -18.72 -6.95
C LYS A 291 5.99 -17.78 -6.65
N MET A 292 6.02 -16.54 -7.15
CA MET A 292 4.95 -15.58 -6.95
C MET A 292 3.64 -16.02 -7.62
N ILE A 293 3.74 -16.64 -8.79
CA ILE A 293 2.59 -17.18 -9.52
C ILE A 293 2.04 -18.41 -8.80
N GLU A 294 2.88 -19.39 -8.49
CA GLU A 294 2.52 -20.65 -7.81
C GLU A 294 1.87 -20.42 -6.44
N SER A 295 2.35 -19.42 -5.69
CA SER A 295 1.79 -19.04 -4.38
C SER A 295 0.58 -18.10 -4.45
N HIS A 296 0.16 -17.72 -5.64
CA HIS A 296 -0.90 -16.71 -5.87
C HIS A 296 -0.66 -15.37 -5.16
N THR A 297 0.61 -15.03 -4.90
CA THR A 297 1.01 -13.70 -4.38
C THR A 297 1.23 -12.68 -5.49
N ALA A 298 1.06 -13.09 -6.75
CA ALA A 298 0.86 -12.26 -7.92
C ALA A 298 -0.37 -12.75 -8.70
N LEU A 299 -1.08 -11.86 -9.35
CA LEU A 299 -2.24 -12.11 -10.19
C LEU A 299 -1.79 -12.14 -11.66
N VAL A 300 -1.50 -13.32 -12.20
CA VAL A 300 -0.88 -13.47 -13.51
C VAL A 300 -1.56 -14.58 -14.31
N GLY A 301 -1.99 -14.28 -15.52
CA GLY A 301 -2.64 -15.26 -16.39
C GLY A 301 -3.68 -14.65 -17.31
N THR A 302 -4.55 -15.51 -17.81
CA THR A 302 -5.81 -15.09 -18.44
C THR A 302 -6.78 -14.53 -17.39
N PRO A 303 -7.83 -13.81 -17.80
CA PRO A 303 -8.86 -13.37 -16.85
C PRO A 303 -9.45 -14.49 -15.99
N GLU A 304 -9.61 -15.68 -16.53
CA GLU A 304 -10.16 -16.85 -15.84
C GLU A 304 -9.20 -17.34 -14.73
N GLU A 305 -7.90 -17.45 -15.03
CA GLU A 305 -6.87 -17.81 -14.05
C GLU A 305 -6.75 -16.77 -12.95
N VAL A 306 -6.85 -15.49 -13.30
CA VAL A 306 -6.81 -14.39 -12.32
C VAL A 306 -8.04 -14.40 -11.41
N ILE A 307 -9.22 -14.80 -11.90
CA ILE A 307 -10.40 -15.00 -11.05
C ILE A 307 -10.12 -16.05 -9.97
N GLU A 308 -9.51 -17.18 -10.32
CA GLU A 308 -9.15 -18.24 -9.37
C GLU A 308 -8.14 -17.75 -8.33
N GLN A 309 -7.15 -16.98 -8.76
CA GLN A 309 -6.14 -16.40 -7.87
C GLN A 309 -6.74 -15.35 -6.91
N VAL A 310 -7.69 -14.54 -7.37
CA VAL A 310 -8.42 -13.60 -6.51
C VAL A 310 -9.29 -14.34 -5.48
N GLU A 311 -9.99 -15.42 -5.88
CA GLU A 311 -10.76 -16.24 -4.94
C GLU A 311 -9.85 -16.91 -3.90
N PHE A 312 -8.67 -17.42 -4.29
CA PHE A 312 -7.67 -17.96 -3.37
C PHE A 312 -7.25 -16.92 -2.31
N ASN A 313 -6.91 -15.70 -2.74
CA ASN A 313 -6.55 -14.62 -1.83
C ASN A 313 -7.73 -14.24 -0.91
N ARG A 314 -8.96 -14.27 -1.42
CA ARG A 314 -10.16 -14.04 -0.63
C ARG A 314 -10.39 -15.13 0.42
N GLU A 315 -10.10 -16.37 0.13
CA GLU A 315 -10.15 -17.47 1.11
C GLU A 315 -9.05 -17.36 2.17
N LEU A 316 -7.86 -16.89 1.78
CA LEU A 316 -6.73 -16.69 2.67
C LEU A 316 -6.95 -15.53 3.66
N ILE A 317 -7.38 -14.38 3.15
CA ILE A 317 -7.41 -13.09 3.86
C ILE A 317 -8.83 -12.77 4.37
N GLY A 318 -9.86 -13.30 3.74
CA GLY A 318 -11.26 -12.88 3.86
C GLY A 318 -11.58 -11.70 2.92
N GLU A 319 -12.67 -10.98 3.21
CA GLU A 319 -13.00 -9.79 2.42
C GLU A 319 -11.89 -8.74 2.57
N HIS A 320 -11.34 -8.33 1.43
CA HIS A 320 -10.26 -7.36 1.33
C HIS A 320 -10.31 -6.65 -0.02
N GLU A 321 -9.44 -5.67 -0.22
CA GLU A 321 -9.25 -4.97 -1.47
C GLU A 321 -7.88 -5.32 -2.07
N PRO A 322 -7.80 -6.13 -3.14
CA PRO A 322 -6.59 -6.27 -3.93
C PRO A 322 -6.17 -4.91 -4.51
N SER A 323 -4.98 -4.45 -4.16
CA SER A 323 -4.34 -3.24 -4.67
C SER A 323 -3.21 -3.64 -5.61
N MET A 324 -3.49 -3.58 -6.90
CA MET A 324 -2.68 -4.21 -7.94
C MET A 324 -1.54 -3.31 -8.41
N GLN A 325 -0.32 -3.79 -8.31
CA GLN A 325 0.84 -3.18 -8.96
C GLN A 325 0.80 -3.55 -10.44
N ILE A 326 0.65 -2.56 -11.30
CA ILE A 326 0.44 -2.75 -12.74
C ILE A 326 1.48 -2.04 -13.61
N ASN A 327 2.24 -1.10 -13.07
CA ASN A 327 3.28 -0.35 -13.78
C ASN A 327 4.64 -0.45 -13.06
N PHE A 328 5.05 -1.67 -12.73
CA PHE A 328 6.32 -2.02 -12.10
C PHE A 328 7.35 -2.52 -13.12
N GLY A 329 8.63 -2.48 -12.76
CA GLY A 329 9.72 -3.10 -13.53
C GLY A 329 9.85 -2.61 -14.98
N GLY A 330 9.41 -1.39 -15.27
CA GLY A 330 9.49 -0.84 -16.62
C GLY A 330 8.45 -1.40 -17.60
N ILE A 331 7.31 -1.90 -17.15
CA ILE A 331 6.18 -2.30 -18.01
C ILE A 331 5.79 -1.12 -18.92
N ASN A 332 5.67 -1.37 -20.21
CA ASN A 332 5.23 -0.36 -21.16
C ASN A 332 3.73 -0.03 -21.00
N GLU A 333 3.36 1.17 -21.45
CA GLU A 333 2.01 1.68 -21.28
C GLU A 333 0.90 0.80 -21.89
N PRO A 334 1.04 0.28 -23.15
CA PRO A 334 0.03 -0.61 -23.72
C PRO A 334 -0.24 -1.87 -22.89
N GLU A 335 0.78 -2.47 -22.29
CA GLU A 335 0.63 -3.66 -21.46
C GLU A 335 -0.05 -3.34 -20.12
N ALA A 336 0.31 -2.21 -19.51
CA ALA A 336 -0.32 -1.74 -18.29
C ALA A 336 -1.82 -1.43 -18.51
N PHE A 337 -2.17 -0.74 -19.59
CA PHE A 337 -3.57 -0.47 -19.97
C PHE A 337 -4.35 -1.74 -20.25
N ARG A 338 -3.79 -2.66 -21.03
CA ARG A 338 -4.42 -3.96 -21.30
C ARG A 338 -4.76 -4.70 -20.00
N THR A 339 -3.82 -4.78 -19.07
CA THR A 339 -4.04 -5.41 -17.77
C THR A 339 -5.21 -4.76 -17.02
N VAL A 340 -5.24 -3.44 -16.93
CA VAL A 340 -6.33 -2.69 -16.26
C VAL A 340 -7.68 -2.91 -16.95
N GLU A 341 -7.73 -2.87 -18.27
CA GLU A 341 -8.96 -3.03 -19.03
C GLU A 341 -9.50 -4.46 -19.00
N LEU A 342 -8.64 -5.48 -19.17
CA LEU A 342 -9.07 -6.88 -19.06
C LEU A 342 -9.55 -7.23 -17.66
N PHE A 343 -8.86 -6.74 -16.63
CA PHE A 343 -9.29 -6.94 -15.25
C PHE A 343 -10.68 -6.32 -15.01
N ALA A 344 -10.88 -5.08 -15.42
CA ALA A 344 -12.16 -4.40 -15.26
C ALA A 344 -13.30 -5.06 -16.03
N ALA A 345 -13.04 -5.50 -17.27
CA ALA A 345 -14.06 -6.06 -18.14
C ALA A 345 -14.43 -7.51 -17.79
N ARG A 346 -13.45 -8.33 -17.37
CA ARG A 346 -13.64 -9.80 -17.26
C ARG A 346 -13.47 -10.34 -15.85
N VAL A 347 -12.71 -9.69 -14.96
CA VAL A 347 -12.48 -10.15 -13.59
C VAL A 347 -13.44 -9.48 -12.60
N MET A 348 -13.48 -8.14 -12.56
CA MET A 348 -14.31 -7.40 -11.60
C MET A 348 -15.80 -7.83 -11.57
N PRO A 349 -16.47 -8.11 -12.71
CA PRO A 349 -17.89 -8.48 -12.70
C PRO A 349 -18.21 -9.72 -11.87
N ARG A 350 -17.24 -10.65 -11.74
CA ARG A 350 -17.41 -11.89 -10.94
C ARG A 350 -17.53 -11.61 -9.43
N PHE A 351 -17.00 -10.47 -8.97
CA PHE A 351 -16.92 -10.10 -7.55
C PHE A 351 -17.87 -8.96 -7.17
N ARG A 352 -18.55 -8.35 -8.13
CA ARG A 352 -19.52 -7.27 -7.90
C ARG A 352 -20.88 -7.77 -7.45
N THR A 353 -21.22 -9.04 -7.72
CA THR A 353 -22.47 -9.66 -7.28
C THR A 353 -22.26 -10.30 -5.90
N PRO A 354 -23.17 -10.13 -4.91
CA PRO A 354 -23.10 -10.87 -3.65
C PRO A 354 -23.11 -12.37 -3.95
N ARG A 355 -22.24 -13.16 -3.33
CA ARG A 355 -22.37 -14.64 -3.37
C ARG A 355 -23.76 -15.01 -2.88
N ALA A 356 -24.52 -15.76 -3.70
CA ALA A 356 -25.67 -16.47 -3.18
C ALA A 356 -25.19 -17.33 -2.01
N THR A 357 -25.77 -17.16 -0.83
CA THR A 357 -25.49 -17.97 0.35
C THR A 357 -25.62 -19.44 -0.06
N GLN A 358 -24.49 -20.15 -0.15
CA GLN A 358 -24.54 -21.60 -0.26
C GLN A 358 -25.14 -22.09 1.06
N GLU A 359 -26.35 -22.59 1.01
CA GLU A 359 -26.92 -23.36 2.13
C GLU A 359 -25.96 -24.50 2.50
N PRO A 360 -25.68 -24.71 3.79
CA PRO A 360 -24.84 -25.83 4.20
C PRO A 360 -25.48 -27.12 3.67
N LYS A 361 -24.76 -27.87 2.85
CA LYS A 361 -25.19 -29.24 2.47
C LYS A 361 -25.36 -30.02 3.76
N ARG A 362 -26.64 -30.40 4.01
CA ARG A 362 -27.04 -31.29 5.10
C ARG A 362 -26.40 -32.67 4.94
#